data_08bf893cbfeae16a74f789fa6f2c8bfe
#
_entry.id   08bf893cbfeae16a74f789fa6f2c8bfe
#
_cell.length_a   1.000
_cell.length_b   1.000
_cell.length_c   1.000
_cell.angle_alpha   90.00
_cell.angle_beta   90.00
_cell.angle_gamma   90.00
#
_symmetry.space_group_name_H-M   'P 1'
#
loop_
_entity.id
_entity.type
_entity.pdbx_description
1 polymer ?
#
loop_
_entity_poly.entity_id
_entity_poly.type
_entity_poly.pdbx_seq_one_letter_code
_entity_poly.pdbx_strand_id
1 'polypeptide(L)'
;EIFHGAIPFHDSIVVQHFEGADHEDSELVAAVARLMTHADRVRRLAVRANADTPEDAARARRFGAEGIGLCRTEHMFLGERRQLVEDLIVAADDAERDLALAALLPLQREDFERIFAAMDGLPVTIRLLDPPLHEFLPNLTELSVEVALAREQGAPDERLRRLLSEVQRLHEQNPMLGLRGVRL
;
A
#
# COMPACT_ATOMS: atom_id res chain seq x y z
N GLU A 1 33.85 -9.64 -10.33
CA GLU A 1 33.92 -10.74 -9.35
C GLU A 1 32.52 -11.01 -8.78
N ILE A 2 32.10 -12.27 -8.83
CA ILE A 2 30.82 -12.69 -8.22
C ILE A 2 31.13 -13.22 -6.83
N PHE A 3 30.56 -12.59 -5.81
CA PHE A 3 30.71 -13.03 -4.43
C PHE A 3 29.77 -14.20 -4.14
N HIS A 4 30.36 -15.38 -3.79
CA HIS A 4 29.62 -16.52 -3.28
C HIS A 4 29.77 -16.59 -1.76
N GLY A 5 28.74 -16.20 -1.01
CA GLY A 5 28.68 -16.29 0.45
C GLY A 5 27.62 -15.39 1.06
N ALA A 6 27.22 -15.69 2.29
CA ALA A 6 26.35 -14.82 3.07
C ALA A 6 27.16 -13.60 3.52
N ILE A 7 26.79 -12.40 3.07
CA ILE A 7 27.34 -11.14 3.59
C ILE A 7 26.58 -10.83 4.88
N PRO A 8 27.24 -10.74 6.04
CA PRO A 8 26.56 -10.36 7.26
C PRO A 8 26.03 -8.93 7.09
N PHE A 9 24.74 -8.76 7.27
CA PHE A 9 24.06 -7.46 7.28
C PHE A 9 23.71 -7.11 8.72
N HIS A 10 24.09 -5.91 9.14
CA HIS A 10 23.71 -5.34 10.43
C HIS A 10 23.14 -3.95 10.20
N ASP A 11 22.02 -3.66 10.83
CA ASP A 11 21.49 -2.31 10.84
C ASP A 11 22.49 -1.36 11.52
N SER A 12 22.58 -0.15 10.97
CA SER A 12 23.36 0.91 11.57
C SER A 12 22.85 1.21 12.98
N ILE A 13 23.75 1.45 13.94
CA ILE A 13 23.39 1.87 15.31
C ILE A 13 22.54 3.13 15.30
N VAL A 14 22.67 4.00 14.29
CA VAL A 14 21.81 5.17 14.11
C VAL A 14 20.36 4.73 13.79
N VAL A 15 20.17 3.77 12.91
CA VAL A 15 18.85 3.22 12.61
C VAL A 15 18.25 2.54 13.84
N GLN A 16 19.03 1.71 14.53
CA GLN A 16 18.60 1.05 15.76
C GLN A 16 18.18 2.06 16.84
N HIS A 17 18.91 3.16 17.01
CA HIS A 17 18.56 4.24 17.94
C HIS A 17 17.20 4.86 17.58
N PHE A 18 16.97 5.24 16.31
CA PHE A 18 15.68 5.78 15.87
C PHE A 18 14.53 4.76 15.95
N GLU A 19 14.82 3.48 15.96
CA GLU A 19 13.85 2.41 16.19
C GLU A 19 13.60 2.08 17.66
N GLY A 20 14.29 2.79 18.56
CA GLY A 20 14.06 2.73 20.01
C GLY A 20 15.08 1.89 20.78
N ALA A 21 16.17 1.45 20.14
CA ALA A 21 17.28 0.84 20.86
C ALA A 21 18.10 1.90 21.60
N ASP A 22 18.59 1.54 22.78
CA ASP A 22 19.41 2.44 23.59
C ASP A 22 20.85 2.51 23.03
N HIS A 23 21.16 3.64 22.42
CA HIS A 23 22.49 3.99 21.90
C HIS A 23 22.84 5.45 22.23
N GLU A 24 22.30 5.98 23.32
CA GLU A 24 22.49 7.40 23.71
C GLU A 24 23.96 7.75 23.90
N ASP A 25 24.80 6.84 24.39
CA ASP A 25 26.22 7.02 24.58
C ASP A 25 27.07 6.95 23.30
N SER A 26 26.45 6.69 22.13
CA SER A 26 27.18 6.57 20.87
C SER A 26 27.59 7.92 20.32
N GLU A 27 28.91 8.13 20.14
CA GLU A 27 29.46 9.34 19.48
C GLU A 27 28.88 9.54 18.06
N LEU A 28 28.60 8.45 17.35
CA LEU A 28 28.00 8.48 16.01
C LEU A 28 26.56 9.01 16.07
N VAL A 29 25.76 8.51 17.00
CA VAL A 29 24.38 9.00 17.20
C VAL A 29 24.39 10.48 17.58
N ALA A 30 25.26 10.89 18.50
CA ALA A 30 25.40 12.31 18.89
C ALA A 30 25.86 13.19 17.71
N ALA A 31 26.75 12.70 16.85
CA ALA A 31 27.20 13.44 15.67
C ALA A 31 26.05 13.60 14.65
N VAL A 32 25.29 12.54 14.38
CA VAL A 32 24.10 12.59 13.50
C VAL A 32 23.06 13.56 14.06
N ALA A 33 22.76 13.51 15.36
CA ALA A 33 21.81 14.42 15.99
C ALA A 33 22.23 15.90 15.83
N ARG A 34 23.54 16.23 15.98
CA ARG A 34 24.04 17.57 15.72
C ARG A 34 23.89 18.02 14.27
N LEU A 35 24.17 17.11 13.32
CA LEU A 35 23.98 17.39 11.88
C LEU A 35 22.51 17.63 11.54
N MET A 36 21.61 16.80 12.06
CA MET A 36 20.16 16.95 11.84
C MET A 36 19.65 18.26 12.44
N THR A 37 20.03 18.59 13.67
CA THR A 37 19.68 19.87 14.31
C THR A 37 20.17 21.08 13.51
N HIS A 38 21.38 21.00 12.94
CA HIS A 38 21.88 22.06 12.07
C HIS A 38 21.07 22.15 10.76
N ALA A 39 20.82 21.03 10.12
CA ALA A 39 20.02 20.96 8.89
C ALA A 39 18.62 21.54 9.10
N ASP A 40 17.95 21.16 10.20
CA ASP A 40 16.60 21.64 10.54
C ASP A 40 16.57 23.16 10.77
N ARG A 41 17.63 23.74 11.31
CA ARG A 41 17.73 25.19 11.53
C ARG A 41 17.86 25.97 10.23
N VAL A 42 18.51 25.41 9.20
CA VAL A 42 18.83 26.14 7.95
C VAL A 42 17.93 25.79 6.78
N ARG A 43 17.24 24.65 6.83
CA ARG A 43 16.33 24.23 5.76
C ARG A 43 15.14 25.17 5.63
N ARG A 44 14.60 25.28 4.42
CA ARG A 44 13.42 26.08 4.10
C ARG A 44 12.17 25.23 3.84
N LEU A 45 12.36 23.94 3.56
CA LEU A 45 11.28 23.01 3.22
C LEU A 45 11.12 22.00 4.34
N ALA A 46 9.88 21.63 4.62
CA ALA A 46 9.55 20.50 5.48
C ALA A 46 9.90 19.18 4.78
N VAL A 47 10.36 18.19 5.54
CA VAL A 47 10.62 16.84 5.05
C VAL A 47 9.40 15.98 5.35
N ARG A 48 8.79 15.43 4.30
CA ARG A 48 7.67 14.51 4.42
C ARG A 48 8.04 13.14 3.88
N ALA A 49 7.64 12.10 4.59
CA ALA A 49 7.89 10.72 4.20
C ALA A 49 6.77 10.14 3.33
N ASN A 50 7.04 9.03 2.66
CA ASN A 50 6.00 8.17 2.12
C ASN A 50 5.70 7.09 3.18
N ALA A 51 4.43 6.91 3.51
CA ALA A 51 3.98 5.87 4.43
C ALA A 51 2.54 5.48 4.08
N ASP A 52 2.30 4.18 4.00
CA ASP A 52 1.02 3.61 3.59
C ASP A 52 0.35 2.83 4.74
N THR A 53 1.10 2.57 5.82
CA THR A 53 0.63 1.89 7.03
C THR A 53 0.80 2.77 8.27
N PRO A 54 0.03 2.53 9.35
CA PRO A 54 0.22 3.22 10.63
C PRO A 54 1.62 3.03 11.22
N GLU A 55 2.19 1.84 11.04
CA GLU A 55 3.52 1.46 11.51
C GLU A 55 4.60 2.27 10.79
N ASP A 56 4.51 2.38 9.45
CA ASP A 56 5.41 3.19 8.64
C ASP A 56 5.28 4.68 8.97
N ALA A 57 4.06 5.16 9.20
CA ALA A 57 3.81 6.55 9.60
C ALA A 57 4.46 6.86 10.96
N ALA A 58 4.29 5.98 11.95
CA ALA A 58 4.92 6.12 13.25
C ALA A 58 6.45 6.05 13.16
N ARG A 59 6.98 5.15 12.32
CA ARG A 59 8.42 5.05 12.04
C ARG A 59 8.96 6.33 11.41
N ALA A 60 8.28 6.83 10.37
CA ALA A 60 8.65 8.07 9.70
C ALA A 60 8.73 9.25 10.69
N ARG A 61 7.74 9.36 11.59
CA ARG A 61 7.74 10.38 12.64
C ARG A 61 8.93 10.25 13.59
N ARG A 62 9.29 9.03 14.02
CA ARG A 62 10.49 8.81 14.85
C ARG A 62 11.78 9.22 14.14
N PHE A 63 11.85 9.05 12.82
CA PHE A 63 12.97 9.50 11.99
C PHE A 63 12.94 11.00 11.65
N GLY A 64 12.03 11.77 12.24
CA GLY A 64 11.97 13.22 12.12
C GLY A 64 11.18 13.75 10.93
N ALA A 65 10.35 12.92 10.29
CA ALA A 65 9.45 13.41 9.25
C ALA A 65 8.40 14.35 9.84
N GLU A 66 8.14 15.45 9.14
CA GLU A 66 7.17 16.49 9.52
C GLU A 66 5.82 16.33 8.84
N GLY A 67 5.54 15.13 8.40
CA GLY A 67 4.28 14.74 7.77
C GLY A 67 4.45 13.58 6.82
N ILE A 68 3.31 13.12 6.27
CA ILE A 68 3.27 12.16 5.18
C ILE A 68 3.00 12.92 3.88
N GLY A 69 3.93 12.83 2.94
CA GLY A 69 3.85 13.46 1.63
C GLY A 69 3.10 12.62 0.62
N LEU A 70 3.03 11.30 0.84
CA LEU A 70 2.25 10.36 0.03
C LEU A 70 1.84 9.16 0.87
N CYS A 71 0.53 8.98 1.01
CA CYS A 71 -0.10 7.74 1.44
C CYS A 71 -0.88 7.16 0.27
N ARG A 72 -0.52 5.94 -0.16
CA ARG A 72 -1.10 5.24 -1.30
C ARG A 72 -2.21 4.32 -0.82
N THR A 73 -3.45 4.69 -1.10
CA THR A 73 -4.63 3.93 -0.62
C THR A 73 -4.73 2.53 -1.20
N GLU A 74 -4.17 2.29 -2.38
CA GLU A 74 -4.11 0.97 -3.00
C GLU A 74 -3.38 -0.08 -2.16
N HIS A 75 -2.37 0.33 -1.38
CA HIS A 75 -1.64 -0.59 -0.51
C HIS A 75 -2.48 -1.09 0.68
N MET A 76 -3.53 -0.36 1.06
CA MET A 76 -4.47 -0.78 2.09
C MET A 76 -5.34 -1.96 1.66
N PHE A 77 -5.43 -2.22 0.35
CA PHE A 77 -6.27 -3.24 -0.26
C PHE A 77 -5.48 -4.48 -0.76
N LEU A 78 -4.20 -4.57 -0.43
CA LEU A 78 -3.40 -5.74 -0.76
C LEU A 78 -3.64 -6.90 0.23
N GLY A 79 -3.21 -8.10 -0.16
CA GLY A 79 -3.35 -9.30 0.67
C GLY A 79 -4.81 -9.76 0.77
N GLU A 80 -5.26 -10.09 1.97
CA GLU A 80 -6.59 -10.66 2.23
C GLU A 80 -7.75 -9.73 1.86
N ARG A 81 -7.52 -8.42 1.83
CA ARG A 81 -8.54 -7.42 1.48
C ARG A 81 -8.77 -7.30 -0.03
N ARG A 82 -7.89 -7.88 -0.85
CA ARG A 82 -7.99 -7.83 -2.32
C ARG A 82 -9.33 -8.35 -2.82
N GLN A 83 -9.85 -9.41 -2.20
CA GLN A 83 -11.13 -10.01 -2.55
C GLN A 83 -12.29 -9.00 -2.49
N LEU A 84 -12.30 -8.10 -1.50
CA LEU A 84 -13.34 -7.08 -1.35
C LEU A 84 -13.31 -6.05 -2.49
N VAL A 85 -12.11 -5.74 -3.01
CA VAL A 85 -11.97 -4.86 -4.17
C VAL A 85 -12.37 -5.58 -5.44
N GLU A 86 -12.05 -6.87 -5.59
CA GLU A 86 -12.54 -7.69 -6.70
C GLU A 86 -14.07 -7.70 -6.72
N ASP A 87 -14.72 -7.94 -5.57
CA ASP A 87 -16.19 -7.95 -5.46
C ASP A 87 -16.80 -6.60 -5.87
N LEU A 88 -16.15 -5.48 -5.50
CA LEU A 88 -16.56 -4.15 -5.94
C LEU A 88 -16.45 -3.97 -7.46
N ILE A 89 -15.35 -4.45 -8.07
CA ILE A 89 -15.10 -4.30 -9.52
C ILE A 89 -16.07 -5.16 -10.34
N VAL A 90 -16.43 -6.37 -9.85
CA VAL A 90 -17.31 -7.31 -10.57
C VAL A 90 -18.79 -7.18 -10.19
N ALA A 91 -19.14 -6.22 -9.35
CA ALA A 91 -20.53 -5.98 -8.95
C ALA A 91 -21.44 -5.79 -10.17
N ALA A 92 -22.50 -6.58 -10.25
CA ALA A 92 -23.41 -6.57 -11.39
C ALA A 92 -24.43 -5.43 -11.33
N ASP A 93 -24.72 -4.96 -10.11
CA ASP A 93 -25.70 -3.90 -9.86
C ASP A 93 -25.29 -3.02 -8.67
N ASP A 94 -26.09 -1.99 -8.42
CA ASP A 94 -25.86 -1.03 -7.35
C ASP A 94 -25.95 -1.68 -5.96
N ALA A 95 -26.77 -2.70 -5.78
CA ALA A 95 -26.93 -3.38 -4.50
C ALA A 95 -25.68 -4.21 -4.15
N GLU A 96 -25.12 -4.97 -5.09
CA GLU A 96 -23.85 -5.68 -4.93
C GLU A 96 -22.70 -4.69 -4.66
N ARG A 97 -22.70 -3.56 -5.38
CA ARG A 97 -21.70 -2.49 -5.18
C ARG A 97 -21.77 -1.88 -3.79
N ASP A 98 -22.96 -1.56 -3.32
CA ASP A 98 -23.16 -0.97 -2.00
C ASP A 98 -22.75 -1.94 -0.88
N LEU A 99 -22.99 -3.23 -1.04
CA LEU A 99 -22.51 -4.26 -0.12
C LEU A 99 -20.97 -4.33 -0.07
N ALA A 100 -20.31 -4.32 -1.21
CA ALA A 100 -18.85 -4.33 -1.27
C ALA A 100 -18.25 -3.05 -0.64
N LEU A 101 -18.82 -1.89 -0.92
CA LEU A 101 -18.41 -0.61 -0.31
C LEU A 101 -18.63 -0.60 1.20
N ALA A 102 -19.76 -1.13 1.68
CA ALA A 102 -20.04 -1.25 3.10
C ALA A 102 -19.04 -2.16 3.84
N ALA A 103 -18.53 -3.19 3.17
CA ALA A 103 -17.49 -4.05 3.72
C ALA A 103 -16.10 -3.40 3.75
N LEU A 104 -15.77 -2.59 2.74
CA LEU A 104 -14.48 -1.89 2.65
C LEU A 104 -14.38 -0.68 3.60
N LEU A 105 -15.46 0.06 3.78
CA LEU A 105 -15.49 1.32 4.54
C LEU A 105 -14.93 1.22 5.97
N PRO A 106 -15.32 0.25 6.82
CA PRO A 106 -14.78 0.16 8.18
C PRO A 106 -13.29 -0.12 8.21
N LEU A 107 -12.80 -0.95 7.29
CA LEU A 107 -11.38 -1.31 7.21
C LEU A 107 -10.52 -0.10 6.82
N GLN A 108 -10.93 0.65 5.81
CA GLN A 108 -10.22 1.85 5.37
C GLN A 108 -10.30 2.96 6.42
N ARG A 109 -11.44 3.10 7.10
CA ARG A 109 -11.59 4.06 8.21
C ARG A 109 -10.60 3.75 9.32
N GLU A 110 -10.51 2.49 9.76
CA GLU A 110 -9.57 2.07 10.80
C GLU A 110 -8.12 2.37 10.42
N ASP A 111 -7.71 2.08 9.17
CA ASP A 111 -6.37 2.38 8.70
C ASP A 111 -6.07 3.89 8.77
N PHE A 112 -7.00 4.73 8.30
CA PHE A 112 -6.82 6.19 8.38
C PHE A 112 -6.82 6.72 9.80
N GLU A 113 -7.70 6.25 10.67
CA GLU A 113 -7.73 6.65 12.07
C GLU A 113 -6.37 6.35 12.75
N ARG A 114 -5.80 5.18 12.49
CA ARG A 114 -4.48 4.80 13.01
C ARG A 114 -3.33 5.62 12.41
N ILE A 115 -3.36 5.91 11.10
CA ILE A 115 -2.37 6.77 10.45
C ILE A 115 -2.45 8.20 11.01
N PHE A 116 -3.66 8.75 11.15
CA PHE A 116 -3.85 10.09 11.70
C PHE A 116 -3.43 10.17 13.16
N ALA A 117 -3.71 9.13 13.97
CA ALA A 117 -3.25 9.06 15.34
C ALA A 117 -1.70 9.04 15.44
N ALA A 118 -1.03 8.25 14.55
CA ALA A 118 0.42 8.22 14.48
C ALA A 118 1.02 9.58 14.08
N MET A 119 0.31 10.34 13.25
CA MET A 119 0.75 11.63 12.72
C MET A 119 0.04 12.82 13.37
N ASP A 120 -0.53 12.66 14.57
CA ASP A 120 -1.27 13.75 15.25
C ASP A 120 -0.50 15.06 15.27
N GLY A 121 -1.15 16.14 14.81
CA GLY A 121 -0.57 17.47 14.64
C GLY A 121 0.28 17.67 13.38
N LEU A 122 0.48 16.63 12.55
CA LEU A 122 1.28 16.70 11.33
C LEU A 122 0.42 16.40 10.09
N PRO A 123 0.73 17.03 8.93
CA PRO A 123 -0.06 16.83 7.72
C PRO A 123 0.14 15.44 7.10
N VAL A 124 -0.96 14.87 6.59
CA VAL A 124 -0.96 13.62 5.83
C VAL A 124 -1.58 13.88 4.47
N THR A 125 -0.82 13.63 3.39
CA THR A 125 -1.33 13.72 2.02
C THR A 125 -1.73 12.34 1.55
N ILE A 126 -3.01 12.16 1.27
CA ILE A 126 -3.59 10.89 0.82
C ILE A 126 -3.79 10.95 -0.69
N ARG A 127 -3.27 9.97 -1.42
CA ARG A 127 -3.61 9.75 -2.82
C ARG A 127 -4.86 8.88 -2.89
N LEU A 128 -5.88 9.35 -3.59
CA LEU A 128 -7.02 8.52 -3.93
C LEU A 128 -6.59 7.34 -4.80
N LEU A 129 -7.43 6.30 -4.87
CA LEU A 129 -7.13 5.06 -5.58
C LEU A 129 -6.72 5.35 -7.04
N ASP A 130 -5.44 5.20 -7.36
CA ASP A 130 -4.85 5.59 -8.65
C ASP A 130 -4.49 4.42 -9.57
N PRO A 131 -4.09 3.21 -9.09
CA PRO A 131 -3.67 2.13 -9.98
C PRO A 131 -4.77 1.71 -10.95
N PRO A 132 -4.39 1.13 -12.10
CA PRO A 132 -5.34 0.50 -13.00
C PRO A 132 -6.12 -0.61 -12.29
N LEU A 133 -7.42 -0.69 -12.55
CA LEU A 133 -8.29 -1.65 -11.85
C LEU A 133 -7.89 -3.11 -12.08
N HIS A 134 -7.30 -3.43 -13.23
CA HIS A 134 -6.84 -4.80 -13.52
C HIS A 134 -5.72 -5.28 -12.59
N GLU A 135 -4.99 -4.39 -11.88
CA GLU A 135 -3.98 -4.79 -10.90
C GLU A 135 -4.58 -5.46 -9.66
N PHE A 136 -5.85 -5.18 -9.37
CA PHE A 136 -6.59 -5.83 -8.28
C PHE A 136 -7.24 -7.15 -8.69
N LEU A 137 -7.21 -7.49 -9.98
CA LEU A 137 -7.86 -8.68 -10.52
C LEU A 137 -6.87 -9.84 -10.67
N PRO A 138 -7.35 -11.10 -10.70
CA PRO A 138 -6.50 -12.27 -10.92
C PRO A 138 -5.82 -12.25 -12.29
N ASN A 139 -4.79 -13.10 -12.43
CA ASN A 139 -4.12 -13.30 -13.71
C ASN A 139 -5.10 -13.89 -14.75
N LEU A 140 -5.15 -13.27 -15.94
CA LEU A 140 -6.07 -13.66 -17.02
C LEU A 140 -5.89 -15.13 -17.43
N THR A 141 -4.65 -15.60 -17.54
CA THR A 141 -4.37 -16.97 -18.00
C THR A 141 -4.81 -18.00 -16.95
N GLU A 142 -4.47 -17.77 -15.68
CA GLU A 142 -4.83 -18.66 -14.57
C GLU A 142 -6.36 -18.74 -14.43
N LEU A 143 -7.03 -17.61 -14.44
CA LEU A 143 -8.49 -17.54 -14.36
C LEU A 143 -9.18 -18.20 -15.55
N SER A 144 -8.62 -18.08 -16.75
CA SER A 144 -9.15 -18.75 -17.96
C SER A 144 -9.08 -20.27 -17.83
N VAL A 145 -7.98 -20.79 -17.27
CA VAL A 145 -7.83 -22.23 -17.02
C VAL A 145 -8.83 -22.70 -15.96
N GLU A 146 -8.97 -21.94 -14.88
CA GLU A 146 -9.91 -22.28 -13.79
C GLU A 146 -11.37 -22.35 -14.29
N VAL A 147 -11.80 -21.36 -15.07
CA VAL A 147 -13.13 -21.35 -15.70
C VAL A 147 -13.33 -22.54 -16.64
N ALA A 148 -12.31 -22.90 -17.44
CA ALA A 148 -12.37 -24.04 -18.34
C ALA A 148 -12.50 -25.36 -17.58
N LEU A 149 -11.73 -25.56 -16.52
CA LEU A 149 -11.79 -26.73 -15.66
C LEU A 149 -13.14 -26.86 -14.95
N ALA A 150 -13.67 -25.77 -14.39
CA ALA A 150 -14.98 -25.78 -13.75
C ALA A 150 -16.10 -26.19 -14.74
N ARG A 151 -15.98 -25.74 -15.98
CA ARG A 151 -16.92 -26.14 -17.05
C ARG A 151 -16.82 -27.63 -17.41
N GLU A 152 -15.61 -28.18 -17.55
CA GLU A 152 -15.39 -29.58 -17.85
C GLU A 152 -15.87 -30.50 -16.72
N GLN A 153 -15.74 -30.07 -15.48
CA GLN A 153 -16.21 -30.79 -14.29
C GLN A 153 -17.74 -30.72 -14.11
N GLY A 154 -18.45 -30.02 -14.99
CA GLY A 154 -19.89 -29.85 -14.90
C GLY A 154 -20.39 -28.97 -13.75
N ALA A 155 -19.52 -28.18 -13.16
CA ALA A 155 -19.78 -27.22 -12.08
C ALA A 155 -19.45 -25.77 -12.51
N PRO A 156 -20.20 -25.22 -13.51
CA PRO A 156 -19.94 -23.87 -13.98
C PRO A 156 -20.21 -22.85 -12.87
N ASP A 157 -19.21 -22.02 -12.58
CA ASP A 157 -19.31 -20.95 -11.62
C ASP A 157 -19.57 -19.62 -12.36
N GLU A 158 -20.73 -19.03 -12.13
CA GLU A 158 -21.14 -17.78 -12.77
C GLU A 158 -20.33 -16.58 -12.25
N ARG A 159 -19.87 -16.61 -10.99
CA ARG A 159 -19.00 -15.59 -10.44
C ARG A 159 -17.63 -15.61 -11.15
N LEU A 160 -17.02 -16.78 -11.33
CA LEU A 160 -15.75 -16.92 -12.06
C LEU A 160 -15.90 -16.46 -13.52
N ARG A 161 -17.03 -16.71 -14.16
CA ARG A 161 -17.28 -16.27 -15.54
C ARG A 161 -17.41 -14.74 -15.63
N ARG A 162 -18.13 -14.12 -14.70
CA ARG A 162 -18.21 -12.65 -14.61
C ARG A 162 -16.82 -12.05 -14.36
N LEU A 163 -16.09 -12.61 -13.41
CA LEU A 163 -14.72 -12.17 -13.10
C LEU A 163 -13.82 -12.25 -14.34
N LEU A 164 -13.86 -13.37 -15.08
CA LEU A 164 -13.10 -13.52 -16.34
C LEU A 164 -13.48 -12.45 -17.37
N SER A 165 -14.77 -12.17 -17.52
CA SER A 165 -15.26 -11.14 -18.45
C SER A 165 -14.72 -9.75 -18.07
N GLU A 166 -14.73 -9.41 -16.78
CA GLU A 166 -14.20 -8.13 -16.29
C GLU A 166 -12.68 -8.04 -16.43
N VAL A 167 -11.95 -9.13 -16.13
CA VAL A 167 -10.51 -9.19 -16.34
C VAL A 167 -10.18 -8.95 -17.82
N GLN A 168 -10.90 -9.59 -18.74
CA GLN A 168 -10.71 -9.40 -20.18
C GLN A 168 -11.03 -7.96 -20.62
N ARG A 169 -12.11 -7.38 -20.09
CA ARG A 169 -12.54 -6.00 -20.41
C ARG A 169 -11.54 -4.95 -19.94
N LEU A 170 -10.95 -5.16 -18.76
CA LEU A 170 -10.03 -4.20 -18.12
C LEU A 170 -8.56 -4.47 -18.46
N HIS A 171 -8.27 -5.60 -19.12
CA HIS A 171 -6.90 -5.96 -19.48
C HIS A 171 -6.32 -4.99 -20.51
N GLU A 172 -5.20 -4.39 -20.18
CA GLU A 172 -4.46 -3.49 -21.05
C GLU A 172 -3.04 -3.99 -21.25
N GLN A 173 -2.53 -3.90 -22.47
CA GLN A 173 -1.13 -4.23 -22.78
C GLN A 173 -0.15 -3.24 -22.13
N ASN A 174 -0.58 -2.00 -21.99
CA ASN A 174 0.16 -0.97 -21.28
C ASN A 174 -0.58 -0.57 -20.01
N PRO A 175 -0.09 -0.95 -18.82
CA PRO A 175 -0.74 -0.63 -17.53
C PRO A 175 -0.98 0.88 -17.31
N MET A 176 -0.17 1.74 -17.94
CA MET A 176 -0.33 3.20 -17.82
C MET A 176 -1.60 3.72 -18.50
N LEU A 177 -2.18 2.96 -19.42
CA LEU A 177 -3.41 3.30 -20.15
C LEU A 177 -4.67 2.68 -19.52
N GLY A 178 -4.52 1.75 -18.56
CA GLY A 178 -5.63 1.07 -17.89
C GLY A 178 -6.61 2.00 -17.20
N LEU A 179 -7.83 1.56 -17.04
CA LEU A 179 -8.88 2.28 -16.29
C LEU A 179 -8.47 2.39 -14.82
N ARG A 180 -8.48 3.61 -14.30
CA ARG A 180 -8.06 3.93 -12.93
C ARG A 180 -9.24 4.35 -12.06
N GLY A 181 -9.20 4.00 -10.76
CA GLY A 181 -10.27 4.32 -9.82
C GLY A 181 -10.61 5.80 -9.75
N VAL A 182 -9.64 6.69 -9.83
CA VAL A 182 -9.86 8.15 -9.81
C VAL A 182 -10.51 8.73 -11.07
N ARG A 183 -10.74 7.92 -12.09
CA ARG A 183 -11.37 8.33 -13.36
C ARG A 183 -12.76 7.73 -13.57
N LEU A 184 -13.26 7.01 -12.57
CA LEU A 184 -14.61 6.42 -12.59
C LEU A 184 -15.66 7.43 -12.17
#